data_a0f7a94591afad34770b1779007fbfa8
#
_entry.id   a0f7a94591afad34770b1779007fbfa8
#
_cell.length_a   1.000
_cell.length_b   1.000
_cell.length_c   1.000
_cell.angle_alpha   90.00
_cell.angle_beta   90.00
_cell.angle_gamma   90.00
#
_symmetry.space_group_name_H-M   'P 1'
#
loop_
_entity.id
_entity.type
_entity.pdbx_description
1 polymer ?
#
loop_
_entity_poly.entity_id
_entity_poly.type
_entity_poly.pdbx_seq_one_letter_code
_entity_poly.pdbx_strand_id
1 'polypeptide(L)'
;MTDTKSRQRLLVLCTTTGYQTQAFVEAAEKLGLTVVFATDRCHVLKDPWQDGALPLRFEDPEAGSQRIAEYARTNSVAALVSIGDRPTSTAARACRALGLLSHPPEAADACRDKYRSRERLRQARLNVPGFSRLPVDADPRRLLAADAVGLASPWVLKPLALSASRGVIRADTAEEFVRAFERIRALLRTPEVGVLREETSHFIQVESYVEGAEIAVEGIVDRGRLRILAIFDKPDPLVGPFFEETIYVTPSRLAAETQQHVIQTLVGAVQALGLHHGPLHAELRVNREAVWVMEVAARPIGGLCSRALHFRIPLVDDNVSLEELLIRLALGQDVSRIYRENAAAGVMMIPIPQAGFYQETQGLDEARATPGIEEIHITAKISQKLVPLPEGSSYLGFIFGRGHSPEFVEDALRHAHEKLRFVLTPALPVI
;
A
#
# COMPACT_ATOMS: atom_id res chain seq x y z
N MET A 1 43.20 18.09 -3.64
CA MET A 1 42.81 16.68 -3.70
C MET A 1 41.53 16.58 -2.83
N THR A 2 40.39 16.75 -3.44
CA THR A 2 39.08 16.64 -2.80
C THR A 2 38.81 15.16 -2.53
N ASP A 3 38.73 14.85 -1.23
CA ASP A 3 38.42 13.53 -0.69
C ASP A 3 37.02 13.10 -1.20
N THR A 4 36.98 12.35 -2.30
CA THR A 4 35.80 11.67 -2.79
C THR A 4 35.50 10.47 -1.89
N LYS A 5 35.09 10.73 -0.61
CA LYS A 5 34.37 9.71 0.14
C LYS A 5 33.23 9.26 -0.74
N SER A 6 33.30 8.04 -1.23
CA SER A 6 32.24 7.41 -2.02
C SER A 6 30.94 7.59 -1.24
N ARG A 7 30.04 8.45 -1.76
CA ARG A 7 28.75 8.72 -1.13
C ARG A 7 28.03 7.39 -0.94
N GLN A 8 27.57 7.13 0.27
CA GLN A 8 26.77 5.94 0.56
C GLN A 8 25.49 5.96 -0.26
N ARG A 9 25.09 4.81 -0.79
CA ARG A 9 23.92 4.68 -1.65
C ARG A 9 22.74 4.08 -0.88
N LEU A 10 21.56 4.66 -1.14
CA LEU A 10 20.27 4.09 -0.80
C LEU A 10 19.71 3.42 -2.05
N LEU A 11 19.44 2.12 -2.00
CA LEU A 11 18.68 1.44 -3.05
C LEU A 11 17.18 1.55 -2.74
N VAL A 12 16.44 2.15 -3.67
CA VAL A 12 14.98 2.26 -3.60
C VAL A 12 14.38 1.29 -4.62
N LEU A 13 13.80 0.20 -4.11
CA LEU A 13 13.15 -0.80 -4.94
C LEU A 13 11.69 -0.40 -5.17
N CYS A 14 11.32 -0.18 -6.41
CA CYS A 14 9.95 0.24 -6.76
C CYS A 14 9.56 -0.24 -8.16
N THR A 15 8.27 -0.39 -8.40
CA THR A 15 7.74 -0.54 -9.76
C THR A 15 7.78 0.81 -10.48
N THR A 16 7.77 0.79 -11.81
CA THR A 16 7.81 2.01 -12.64
C THR A 16 6.60 2.94 -12.46
N THR A 17 5.56 2.49 -11.78
CA THR A 17 4.30 3.24 -11.54
C THR A 17 4.14 3.76 -10.11
N GLY A 18 5.20 3.74 -9.30
CA GLY A 18 5.13 4.16 -7.89
C GLY A 18 4.97 5.67 -7.71
N TYR A 19 4.09 6.10 -6.81
CA TYR A 19 3.85 7.52 -6.49
C TYR A 19 4.90 8.13 -5.55
N GLN A 20 5.51 7.33 -4.66
CA GLN A 20 6.33 7.81 -3.53
C GLN A 20 7.81 8.05 -3.86
N THR A 21 8.24 7.80 -5.08
CA THR A 21 9.67 7.84 -5.45
C THR A 21 10.33 9.18 -5.14
N GLN A 22 9.64 10.29 -5.44
CA GLN A 22 10.16 11.63 -5.20
C GLN A 22 10.39 11.92 -3.71
N ALA A 23 9.47 11.52 -2.84
CA ALA A 23 9.60 11.73 -1.40
C ALA A 23 10.80 10.97 -0.79
N PHE A 24 11.11 9.77 -1.31
CA PHE A 24 12.32 9.04 -0.91
C PHE A 24 13.61 9.71 -1.42
N VAL A 25 13.59 10.34 -2.61
CA VAL A 25 14.74 11.11 -3.11
C VAL A 25 15.02 12.29 -2.20
N GLU A 26 14.00 13.11 -1.92
CA GLU A 26 14.14 14.29 -1.06
C GLU A 26 14.63 13.93 0.35
N ALA A 27 14.09 12.86 0.93
CA ALA A 27 14.51 12.37 2.23
C ALA A 27 15.96 11.84 2.21
N ALA A 28 16.38 11.14 1.17
CA ALA A 28 17.74 10.64 1.03
C ALA A 28 18.75 11.76 0.83
N GLU A 29 18.43 12.77 0.02
CA GLU A 29 19.28 13.96 -0.17
C GLU A 29 19.50 14.70 1.15
N LYS A 30 18.45 14.88 1.96
CA LYS A 30 18.53 15.48 3.29
C LYS A 30 19.47 14.69 4.22
N LEU A 31 19.56 13.37 4.05
CA LEU A 31 20.45 12.48 4.78
C LEU A 31 21.84 12.32 4.15
N GLY A 32 22.11 13.01 3.04
CA GLY A 32 23.42 12.96 2.35
C GLY A 32 23.66 11.65 1.61
N LEU A 33 22.60 10.90 1.26
CA LEU A 33 22.68 9.65 0.53
C LEU A 33 22.49 9.88 -0.98
N THR A 34 23.07 9.03 -1.79
CA THR A 34 22.79 8.96 -3.23
C THR A 34 21.74 7.89 -3.48
N VAL A 35 20.63 8.25 -4.10
CA VAL A 35 19.56 7.30 -4.45
C VAL A 35 19.94 6.55 -5.74
N VAL A 36 19.70 5.25 -5.72
CA VAL A 36 19.72 4.39 -6.91
C VAL A 36 18.40 3.64 -6.97
N PHE A 37 17.66 3.83 -8.04
CA PHE A 37 16.41 3.10 -8.25
C PHE A 37 16.67 1.69 -8.78
N ALA A 38 16.07 0.70 -8.13
CA ALA A 38 16.03 -0.68 -8.58
C ALA A 38 14.59 -1.00 -9.04
N THR A 39 14.38 -1.14 -10.34
CA THR A 39 13.03 -1.14 -10.93
C THR A 39 12.83 -2.24 -11.96
N ASP A 40 11.55 -2.55 -12.26
CA ASP A 40 11.14 -3.49 -13.30
C ASP A 40 11.18 -2.90 -14.72
N ARG A 41 12.09 -1.98 -14.99
CA ARG A 41 12.35 -1.43 -16.33
C ARG A 41 12.76 -2.50 -17.34
N CYS A 42 12.47 -2.24 -18.62
CA CYS A 42 12.93 -3.07 -19.71
C CYS A 42 14.47 -3.08 -19.77
N HIS A 43 15.06 -4.27 -19.71
CA HIS A 43 16.51 -4.48 -19.72
C HIS A 43 17.17 -4.23 -21.06
N VAL A 44 16.39 -4.14 -22.15
CA VAL A 44 16.90 -4.03 -23.53
C VAL A 44 17.25 -2.59 -23.90
N LEU A 45 16.65 -1.62 -23.22
CA LEU A 45 16.98 -0.22 -23.44
C LEU A 45 18.23 0.10 -22.61
N LYS A 46 19.33 0.43 -23.31
CA LYS A 46 20.45 1.13 -22.68
C LYS A 46 19.85 2.31 -21.92
N ASP A 47 20.33 2.52 -20.70
CA ASP A 47 19.89 3.63 -19.85
C ASP A 47 19.97 4.97 -20.63
N PRO A 48 18.89 5.42 -21.31
CA PRO A 48 18.92 6.63 -22.13
C PRO A 48 18.96 7.89 -21.27
N TRP A 49 18.63 7.75 -19.98
CA TRP A 49 18.57 8.83 -19.01
C TRP A 49 19.86 8.96 -18.20
N GLN A 50 20.75 7.96 -18.27
CA GLN A 50 21.97 7.86 -17.44
C GLN A 50 21.68 8.06 -15.94
N ASP A 51 20.48 7.64 -15.50
CA ASP A 51 20.02 7.80 -14.13
C ASP A 51 20.54 6.70 -13.18
N GLY A 52 21.37 5.78 -13.70
CA GLY A 52 22.01 4.72 -12.91
C GLY A 52 21.01 3.70 -12.34
N ALA A 53 19.79 3.60 -12.87
CA ALA A 53 18.80 2.67 -12.40
C ALA A 53 19.25 1.21 -12.60
N LEU A 54 19.02 0.38 -11.57
CA LEU A 54 19.30 -1.05 -11.61
C LEU A 54 18.05 -1.81 -12.07
N PRO A 55 18.03 -2.39 -13.28
CA PRO A 55 16.90 -3.17 -13.76
C PRO A 55 16.79 -4.48 -13.01
N LEU A 56 15.57 -4.80 -12.51
CA LEU A 56 15.25 -6.01 -11.77
C LEU A 56 14.00 -6.70 -12.32
N ARG A 57 13.80 -7.94 -11.93
CA ARG A 57 12.56 -8.69 -12.12
C ARG A 57 12.02 -9.08 -10.76
N PHE A 58 10.86 -8.53 -10.39
CA PHE A 58 10.25 -8.80 -9.08
C PHE A 58 9.48 -10.12 -9.04
N GLU A 59 9.18 -10.73 -10.19
CA GLU A 59 8.63 -12.08 -10.30
C GLU A 59 9.65 -13.17 -9.90
N ASP A 60 10.95 -12.86 -9.95
CA ASP A 60 12.03 -13.72 -9.49
C ASP A 60 12.85 -12.99 -8.40
N PRO A 61 12.38 -13.02 -7.13
CA PRO A 61 13.05 -12.32 -6.04
C PRO A 61 14.47 -12.80 -5.76
N GLU A 62 14.78 -14.06 -6.08
CA GLU A 62 16.10 -14.64 -5.86
C GLU A 62 17.10 -14.05 -6.88
N ALA A 63 16.76 -14.09 -8.17
CA ALA A 63 17.60 -13.48 -9.22
C ALA A 63 17.74 -11.97 -9.02
N GLY A 64 16.65 -11.28 -8.58
CA GLY A 64 16.70 -9.87 -8.22
C GLY A 64 17.67 -9.57 -7.08
N SER A 65 17.64 -10.39 -6.03
CA SER A 65 18.57 -10.30 -4.89
C SER A 65 20.04 -10.50 -5.31
N GLN A 66 20.33 -11.51 -6.15
CA GLN A 66 21.66 -11.76 -6.67
C GLN A 66 22.19 -10.57 -7.47
N ARG A 67 21.35 -9.97 -8.32
CA ARG A 67 21.67 -8.77 -9.09
C ARG A 67 22.05 -7.59 -8.21
N ILE A 68 21.32 -7.38 -7.12
CA ILE A 68 21.63 -6.35 -6.12
C ILE A 68 22.96 -6.66 -5.42
N ALA A 69 23.20 -7.91 -5.04
CA ALA A 69 24.45 -8.32 -4.41
C ALA A 69 25.66 -8.14 -5.34
N GLU A 70 25.51 -8.40 -6.64
CA GLU A 70 26.55 -8.11 -7.65
C GLU A 70 26.83 -6.60 -7.74
N TYR A 71 25.81 -5.77 -7.79
CA TYR A 71 25.93 -4.31 -7.79
C TYR A 71 26.69 -3.81 -6.55
N ALA A 72 26.39 -4.36 -5.38
CA ALA A 72 27.00 -3.97 -4.12
C ALA A 72 28.49 -4.34 -4.00
N ARG A 73 29.02 -5.23 -4.84
CA ARG A 73 30.47 -5.56 -4.86
C ARG A 73 31.36 -4.38 -5.20
N THR A 74 30.85 -3.47 -6.02
CA THR A 74 31.60 -2.29 -6.50
C THR A 74 31.00 -0.97 -6.03
N ASN A 75 29.87 -1.02 -5.35
CA ASN A 75 29.15 0.16 -4.89
C ASN A 75 28.80 0.05 -3.40
N SER A 76 29.12 1.07 -2.64
CA SER A 76 28.79 1.11 -1.21
C SER A 76 27.28 1.32 -1.02
N VAL A 77 26.55 0.27 -0.66
CA VAL A 77 25.11 0.29 -0.36
C VAL A 77 24.94 0.35 1.15
N ALA A 78 24.33 1.43 1.65
CA ALA A 78 24.13 1.65 3.07
C ALA A 78 22.80 1.07 3.58
N ALA A 79 21.75 1.14 2.75
CA ALA A 79 20.41 0.64 3.08
C ALA A 79 19.60 0.34 1.82
N LEU A 80 18.55 -0.45 1.99
CA LEU A 80 17.51 -0.71 1.00
C LEU A 80 16.15 -0.36 1.58
N VAL A 81 15.29 0.23 0.75
CA VAL A 81 13.87 0.43 1.05
C VAL A 81 13.03 -0.04 -0.13
N SER A 82 11.81 -0.49 0.13
CA SER A 82 10.90 -0.95 -0.91
C SER A 82 9.60 -0.16 -0.89
N ILE A 83 9.09 0.20 -2.08
CA ILE A 83 7.83 0.90 -2.29
C ILE A 83 6.85 -0.06 -2.99
N GLY A 84 5.70 -0.28 -2.36
CA GLY A 84 4.69 -1.22 -2.84
C GLY A 84 5.00 -2.68 -2.50
N ASP A 85 4.07 -3.58 -2.80
CA ASP A 85 4.11 -4.98 -2.36
C ASP A 85 5.11 -5.83 -3.15
N ARG A 86 5.15 -5.68 -4.48
CA ARG A 86 5.96 -6.53 -5.36
C ARG A 86 7.47 -6.52 -5.06
N PRO A 87 8.10 -5.38 -4.74
CA PRO A 87 9.52 -5.32 -4.46
C PRO A 87 9.94 -5.92 -3.10
N THR A 88 9.00 -6.09 -2.15
CA THR A 88 9.33 -6.44 -0.74
C THR A 88 10.11 -7.74 -0.61
N SER A 89 9.71 -8.78 -1.36
CA SER A 89 10.38 -10.09 -1.33
C SER A 89 11.84 -10.02 -1.83
N THR A 90 12.08 -9.26 -2.90
CA THR A 90 13.43 -9.02 -3.43
C THR A 90 14.27 -8.20 -2.46
N ALA A 91 13.69 -7.11 -1.90
CA ALA A 91 14.37 -6.26 -0.94
C ALA A 91 14.81 -7.03 0.30
N ALA A 92 13.93 -7.85 0.88
CA ALA A 92 14.24 -8.65 2.05
C ALA A 92 15.38 -9.66 1.81
N ARG A 93 15.37 -10.34 0.65
CA ARG A 93 16.46 -11.25 0.27
C ARG A 93 17.78 -10.53 0.05
N ALA A 94 17.75 -9.40 -0.64
CA ALA A 94 18.93 -8.58 -0.88
C ALA A 94 19.52 -8.05 0.45
N CYS A 95 18.68 -7.57 1.36
CA CYS A 95 19.13 -7.14 2.69
C CYS A 95 19.79 -8.30 3.45
N ARG A 96 19.20 -9.51 3.44
CA ARG A 96 19.81 -10.70 4.05
C ARG A 96 21.18 -11.01 3.44
N ALA A 97 21.29 -10.99 2.12
CA ALA A 97 22.54 -11.28 1.42
C ALA A 97 23.64 -10.25 1.72
N LEU A 98 23.28 -9.00 1.97
CA LEU A 98 24.19 -7.88 2.26
C LEU A 98 24.41 -7.63 3.76
N GLY A 99 23.75 -8.39 4.65
CA GLY A 99 23.81 -8.16 6.09
C GLY A 99 23.16 -6.86 6.55
N LEU A 100 22.20 -6.34 5.78
CA LEU A 100 21.47 -5.11 6.09
C LEU A 100 20.19 -5.41 6.89
N LEU A 101 19.75 -4.42 7.65
CA LEU A 101 18.54 -4.53 8.46
C LEU A 101 17.28 -4.54 7.57
N SER A 102 16.39 -5.51 7.80
CA SER A 102 15.08 -5.60 7.14
C SER A 102 14.16 -6.60 7.82
N HIS A 103 12.94 -6.73 7.33
CA HIS A 103 12.11 -7.89 7.60
C HIS A 103 12.74 -9.16 7.00
N PRO A 104 12.60 -10.33 7.65
CA PRO A 104 13.02 -11.60 7.07
C PRO A 104 12.27 -11.88 5.75
N PRO A 105 12.91 -12.49 4.74
CA PRO A 105 12.24 -12.84 3.48
C PRO A 105 10.97 -13.65 3.66
N GLU A 106 10.96 -14.58 4.61
CA GLU A 106 9.79 -15.44 4.91
C GLU A 106 8.60 -14.63 5.48
N ALA A 107 8.89 -13.53 6.16
CA ALA A 107 7.87 -12.58 6.66
C ALA A 107 7.35 -11.70 5.52
N ALA A 108 8.23 -11.16 4.69
CA ALA A 108 7.85 -10.38 3.51
C ALA A 108 6.99 -11.20 2.53
N ASP A 109 7.37 -12.46 2.26
CA ASP A 109 6.62 -13.37 1.42
C ASP A 109 5.24 -13.69 2.01
N ALA A 110 5.15 -13.88 3.34
CA ALA A 110 3.88 -14.16 4.00
C ALA A 110 2.94 -12.96 3.97
N CYS A 111 3.46 -11.74 4.15
CA CYS A 111 2.66 -10.52 4.05
C CYS A 111 2.14 -10.28 2.63
N ARG A 112 2.92 -10.66 1.62
CA ARG A 112 2.56 -10.49 0.22
C ARG A 112 1.50 -11.48 -0.27
N ASP A 113 1.49 -12.69 0.26
CA ASP A 113 0.51 -13.73 -0.06
C ASP A 113 -0.65 -13.71 0.94
N LYS A 114 -1.82 -13.19 0.49
CA LYS A 114 -3.01 -13.05 1.33
C LYS A 114 -3.44 -14.37 1.97
N TYR A 115 -3.31 -15.50 1.26
CA TYR A 115 -3.69 -16.80 1.80
C TYR A 115 -2.74 -17.25 2.90
N ARG A 116 -1.42 -17.19 2.68
CA ARG A 116 -0.41 -17.52 3.69
C ARG A 116 -0.49 -16.60 4.90
N SER A 117 -0.74 -15.31 4.68
CA SER A 117 -0.98 -14.35 5.76
C SER A 117 -2.15 -14.80 6.64
N ARG A 118 -3.29 -15.15 6.03
CA ARG A 118 -4.47 -15.65 6.76
C ARG A 118 -4.17 -16.92 7.54
N GLU A 119 -3.44 -17.88 6.96
CA GLU A 119 -3.07 -19.11 7.63
C GLU A 119 -2.23 -18.86 8.90
N ARG A 120 -1.19 -18.02 8.81
CA ARG A 120 -0.33 -17.69 9.95
C ARG A 120 -1.08 -16.96 11.05
N LEU A 121 -1.90 -15.96 10.68
CA LEU A 121 -2.70 -15.21 11.64
C LEU A 121 -3.73 -16.10 12.36
N ARG A 122 -4.41 -16.98 11.62
CA ARG A 122 -5.36 -17.96 12.18
C ARG A 122 -4.67 -18.96 13.12
N GLN A 123 -3.49 -19.46 12.76
CA GLN A 123 -2.70 -20.35 13.60
C GLN A 123 -2.29 -19.66 14.92
N ALA A 124 -2.05 -18.36 14.87
CA ALA A 124 -1.79 -17.53 16.06
C ALA A 124 -3.08 -17.15 16.83
N ARG A 125 -4.25 -17.67 16.43
CA ARG A 125 -5.56 -17.38 17.03
C ARG A 125 -5.99 -15.91 16.99
N LEU A 126 -5.52 -15.19 15.99
CA LEU A 126 -6.01 -13.84 15.73
C LEU A 126 -7.30 -13.89 14.89
N ASN A 127 -8.17 -12.91 15.10
CA ASN A 127 -9.40 -12.82 14.33
C ASN A 127 -9.10 -12.41 12.89
N VAL A 128 -9.42 -13.29 11.97
CA VAL A 128 -9.34 -13.08 10.52
C VAL A 128 -10.65 -13.56 9.89
N PRO A 129 -11.07 -13.00 8.75
CA PRO A 129 -12.22 -13.54 8.01
C PRO A 129 -12.07 -15.05 7.78
N GLY A 130 -13.15 -15.82 7.79
CA GLY A 130 -13.15 -17.15 7.20
C GLY A 130 -12.64 -17.06 5.76
N PHE A 131 -11.82 -18.00 5.31
CA PHE A 131 -11.20 -17.90 4.00
C PHE A 131 -11.00 -19.25 3.33
N SER A 132 -11.10 -19.24 1.99
CA SER A 132 -10.75 -20.37 1.13
C SER A 132 -10.04 -19.84 -0.13
N ARG A 133 -9.32 -20.74 -0.81
CA ARG A 133 -8.61 -20.43 -2.04
C ARG A 133 -9.11 -21.34 -3.17
N LEU A 134 -9.56 -20.74 -4.24
CA LEU A 134 -10.17 -21.43 -5.36
C LEU A 134 -9.32 -21.25 -6.61
N PRO A 135 -9.12 -22.32 -7.44
CA PRO A 135 -8.43 -22.17 -8.72
C PRO A 135 -9.20 -21.23 -9.66
N VAL A 136 -8.51 -20.34 -10.34
CA VAL A 136 -9.10 -19.36 -11.26
C VAL A 136 -9.85 -20.03 -12.43
N ASP A 137 -9.44 -21.25 -12.81
CA ASP A 137 -10.04 -22.01 -13.92
C ASP A 137 -11.23 -22.88 -13.51
N ALA A 138 -11.55 -22.94 -12.21
CA ALA A 138 -12.69 -23.71 -11.72
C ALA A 138 -14.03 -23.11 -12.17
N ASP A 139 -15.05 -23.94 -12.33
CA ASP A 139 -16.41 -23.49 -12.59
C ASP A 139 -17.07 -23.00 -11.29
N PRO A 140 -17.35 -21.69 -11.15
CA PRO A 140 -17.90 -21.14 -9.90
C PRO A 140 -19.27 -21.71 -9.53
N ARG A 141 -20.09 -22.13 -10.52
CA ARG A 141 -21.39 -22.74 -10.25
C ARG A 141 -21.24 -24.12 -9.62
N ARG A 142 -20.28 -24.92 -10.11
CA ARG A 142 -19.97 -26.23 -9.54
C ARG A 142 -19.36 -26.11 -8.14
N LEU A 143 -18.52 -25.10 -7.91
CA LEU A 143 -17.95 -24.85 -6.58
C LEU A 143 -19.03 -24.56 -5.54
N LEU A 144 -20.02 -23.73 -5.89
CA LEU A 144 -21.16 -23.44 -5.01
C LEU A 144 -22.05 -24.68 -4.81
N ALA A 145 -22.40 -25.40 -5.88
CA ALA A 145 -23.26 -26.59 -5.81
C ALA A 145 -22.63 -27.73 -4.97
N ALA A 146 -21.32 -27.84 -4.96
CA ALA A 146 -20.57 -28.82 -4.19
C ALA A 146 -20.18 -28.34 -2.78
N ASP A 147 -20.62 -27.15 -2.34
CA ASP A 147 -20.19 -26.49 -1.11
C ASP A 147 -18.65 -26.38 -0.95
N ALA A 148 -17.95 -26.37 -2.09
CA ALA A 148 -16.48 -26.33 -2.09
C ALA A 148 -15.89 -24.97 -1.66
N VAL A 149 -16.72 -23.93 -1.56
CA VAL A 149 -16.34 -22.62 -0.99
C VAL A 149 -16.14 -22.75 0.52
N GLY A 150 -16.97 -23.56 1.20
CA GLY A 150 -16.90 -23.80 2.65
C GLY A 150 -17.18 -22.57 3.52
N LEU A 151 -17.83 -21.55 2.97
CA LEU A 151 -18.16 -20.29 3.64
C LEU A 151 -19.58 -19.86 3.27
N ALA A 152 -20.31 -19.34 4.25
CA ALA A 152 -21.62 -18.72 4.01
C ALA A 152 -21.50 -17.31 3.42
N SER A 153 -22.54 -16.87 2.68
CA SER A 153 -22.66 -15.47 2.24
C SER A 153 -22.90 -14.53 3.44
N PRO A 154 -22.54 -13.25 3.34
CA PRO A 154 -21.90 -12.59 2.19
C PRO A 154 -20.42 -12.95 2.02
N TRP A 155 -20.00 -13.11 0.77
CA TRP A 155 -18.61 -13.38 0.42
C TRP A 155 -17.90 -12.13 -0.06
N VAL A 156 -16.56 -12.10 0.14
CA VAL A 156 -15.65 -11.15 -0.51
C VAL A 156 -14.64 -11.94 -1.34
N LEU A 157 -14.74 -11.80 -2.65
CA LEU A 157 -13.82 -12.43 -3.60
C LEU A 157 -12.68 -11.44 -3.89
N LYS A 158 -11.44 -11.92 -3.90
CA LYS A 158 -10.28 -11.08 -4.21
C LYS A 158 -9.17 -11.86 -4.92
N PRO A 159 -8.45 -11.24 -5.87
CA PRO A 159 -7.24 -11.84 -6.43
C PRO A 159 -6.14 -11.88 -5.37
N LEU A 160 -5.33 -12.94 -5.36
CA LEU A 160 -4.17 -13.03 -4.47
C LEU A 160 -3.01 -12.13 -4.92
N ALA A 161 -2.90 -11.90 -6.24
CA ALA A 161 -1.76 -11.22 -6.86
C ALA A 161 -1.86 -9.68 -6.89
N LEU A 162 -3.04 -9.11 -6.64
CA LEU A 162 -3.27 -7.67 -6.82
C LEU A 162 -3.41 -6.94 -5.47
N SER A 163 -3.15 -5.64 -5.51
CA SER A 163 -3.25 -4.69 -4.39
C SER A 163 -4.18 -3.52 -4.75
N ALA A 164 -4.31 -2.53 -3.86
CA ALA A 164 -5.14 -1.32 -4.04
C ALA A 164 -6.61 -1.64 -4.36
N SER A 165 -7.22 -2.54 -3.62
CA SER A 165 -8.61 -3.00 -3.78
C SER A 165 -8.99 -3.49 -5.18
N ARG A 166 -8.01 -3.66 -6.08
CA ARG A 166 -8.23 -4.11 -7.45
C ARG A 166 -8.77 -5.53 -7.49
N GLY A 167 -9.95 -5.70 -8.04
CA GLY A 167 -10.62 -6.99 -8.13
C GLY A 167 -11.24 -7.48 -6.81
N VAL A 168 -11.36 -6.63 -5.78
CA VAL A 168 -12.04 -6.99 -4.53
C VAL A 168 -13.53 -6.74 -4.69
N ILE A 169 -14.35 -7.80 -4.60
CA ILE A 169 -15.79 -7.74 -4.91
C ILE A 169 -16.57 -8.49 -3.83
N ARG A 170 -17.56 -7.83 -3.23
CA ARG A 170 -18.56 -8.47 -2.36
C ARG A 170 -19.66 -9.10 -3.21
N ALA A 171 -20.12 -10.25 -2.78
CA ALA A 171 -21.24 -10.98 -3.35
C ALA A 171 -22.16 -11.49 -2.23
N ASP A 172 -23.43 -11.12 -2.28
CA ASP A 172 -24.44 -11.49 -1.28
C ASP A 172 -25.28 -12.69 -1.73
N THR A 173 -25.32 -12.96 -3.04
CA THR A 173 -26.04 -14.06 -3.65
C THR A 173 -25.14 -14.97 -4.50
N ALA A 174 -25.62 -16.18 -4.81
CA ALA A 174 -24.90 -17.13 -5.68
C ALA A 174 -24.65 -16.56 -7.09
N GLU A 175 -25.59 -15.83 -7.65
CA GLU A 175 -25.47 -15.18 -8.95
C GLU A 175 -24.41 -14.08 -8.92
N GLU A 176 -24.36 -13.30 -7.84
CA GLU A 176 -23.32 -12.28 -7.65
C GLU A 176 -21.95 -12.91 -7.47
N PHE A 177 -21.85 -14.00 -6.72
CA PHE A 177 -20.61 -14.76 -6.59
C PHE A 177 -20.08 -15.21 -7.96
N VAL A 178 -20.93 -15.80 -8.79
CA VAL A 178 -20.54 -16.23 -10.15
C VAL A 178 -20.06 -15.04 -10.98
N ARG A 179 -20.81 -13.92 -10.97
CA ARG A 179 -20.39 -12.70 -11.70
C ARG A 179 -19.08 -12.14 -11.19
N ALA A 180 -18.88 -12.06 -9.87
CA ALA A 180 -17.64 -11.58 -9.26
C ALA A 180 -16.45 -12.48 -9.63
N PHE A 181 -16.64 -13.82 -9.55
CA PHE A 181 -15.60 -14.78 -9.90
C PHE A 181 -15.15 -14.65 -11.36
N GLU A 182 -16.13 -14.59 -12.31
CA GLU A 182 -15.85 -14.43 -13.74
C GLU A 182 -15.16 -13.08 -14.03
N ARG A 183 -15.57 -12.02 -13.35
CA ARG A 183 -14.97 -10.69 -13.49
C ARG A 183 -13.53 -10.67 -13.04
N ILE A 184 -13.21 -11.28 -11.89
CA ILE A 184 -11.84 -11.42 -11.39
C ILE A 184 -11.02 -12.31 -12.33
N ARG A 185 -11.58 -13.42 -12.81
CA ARG A 185 -10.94 -14.28 -13.80
C ARG A 185 -10.55 -13.51 -15.05
N ALA A 186 -11.46 -12.72 -15.60
CA ALA A 186 -11.20 -11.88 -16.77
C ALA A 186 -10.06 -10.87 -16.49
N LEU A 187 -10.08 -10.23 -15.32
CA LEU A 187 -9.05 -9.31 -14.90
C LEU A 187 -7.68 -9.98 -14.80
N LEU A 188 -7.60 -11.16 -14.17
CA LEU A 188 -6.34 -11.91 -14.02
C LEU A 188 -5.77 -12.40 -15.36
N ARG A 189 -6.61 -12.56 -16.38
CA ARG A 189 -6.21 -12.96 -17.75
C ARG A 189 -5.86 -11.79 -18.66
N THR A 190 -5.97 -10.55 -18.20
CA THR A 190 -5.54 -9.40 -18.99
C THR A 190 -4.02 -9.46 -19.26
N PRO A 191 -3.53 -8.99 -20.43
CA PRO A 191 -2.10 -8.97 -20.73
C PRO A 191 -1.28 -8.24 -19.69
N GLU A 192 -1.82 -7.17 -19.10
CA GLU A 192 -1.20 -6.35 -18.07
C GLU A 192 -0.92 -7.16 -16.79
N VAL A 193 -1.85 -8.02 -16.36
CA VAL A 193 -1.66 -8.89 -15.20
C VAL A 193 -0.86 -10.13 -15.58
N GLY A 194 -1.13 -10.73 -16.72
CA GLY A 194 -0.45 -11.94 -17.20
C GLY A 194 1.07 -11.76 -17.36
N VAL A 195 1.52 -10.57 -17.72
CA VAL A 195 2.96 -10.26 -17.84
C VAL A 195 3.69 -10.35 -16.50
N LEU A 196 2.98 -10.21 -15.37
CA LEU A 196 3.57 -10.27 -14.04
C LEU A 196 4.04 -11.67 -13.66
N ARG A 197 3.52 -12.72 -14.31
CA ARG A 197 3.88 -14.15 -14.13
C ARG A 197 3.90 -14.63 -12.68
N GLU A 198 2.99 -14.11 -11.87
CA GLU A 198 2.90 -14.49 -10.46
C GLU A 198 2.06 -15.76 -10.29
N GLU A 199 2.57 -16.76 -9.56
CA GLU A 199 1.86 -18.00 -9.26
C GLU A 199 0.52 -17.73 -8.57
N THR A 200 0.47 -16.72 -7.73
CA THR A 200 -0.75 -16.27 -7.03
C THR A 200 -1.86 -15.82 -7.97
N SER A 201 -1.56 -15.50 -9.25
CA SER A 201 -2.56 -15.16 -10.28
C SER A 201 -3.43 -16.35 -10.70
N HIS A 202 -3.06 -17.58 -10.35
CA HIS A 202 -3.85 -18.78 -10.63
C HIS A 202 -4.97 -19.04 -9.61
N PHE A 203 -5.12 -18.16 -8.61
CA PHE A 203 -6.09 -18.36 -7.54
C PHE A 203 -6.89 -17.11 -7.23
N ILE A 204 -8.13 -17.35 -6.81
CA ILE A 204 -9.04 -16.34 -6.23
C ILE A 204 -9.23 -16.74 -4.77
N GLN A 205 -9.03 -15.80 -3.85
CA GLN A 205 -9.37 -15.97 -2.45
C GLN A 205 -10.81 -15.54 -2.23
N VAL A 206 -11.56 -16.35 -1.51
CA VAL A 206 -12.90 -16.03 -1.01
C VAL A 206 -12.82 -15.87 0.49
N GLU A 207 -13.39 -14.81 1.02
CA GLU A 207 -13.46 -14.53 2.45
C GLU A 207 -14.90 -14.32 2.89
N SER A 208 -15.20 -14.60 4.15
CA SER A 208 -16.43 -14.14 4.79
C SER A 208 -16.39 -12.61 4.88
N TYR A 209 -17.52 -11.96 4.62
CA TYR A 209 -17.62 -10.51 4.88
C TYR A 209 -17.63 -10.25 6.38
N VAL A 210 -16.76 -9.36 6.83
CA VAL A 210 -16.70 -8.91 8.22
C VAL A 210 -17.28 -7.50 8.30
N GLU A 211 -18.33 -7.33 9.10
CA GLU A 211 -18.90 -6.01 9.37
C GLU A 211 -18.02 -5.20 10.32
N GLY A 212 -18.13 -3.89 10.25
CA GLY A 212 -17.46 -2.97 11.17
C GLY A 212 -16.79 -1.78 10.49
N ALA A 213 -16.34 -0.84 11.31
CA ALA A 213 -15.55 0.30 10.87
C ALA A 213 -14.16 -0.20 10.44
N GLU A 214 -13.71 0.23 9.28
CA GLU A 214 -12.37 -0.09 8.81
C GLU A 214 -11.39 1.03 9.17
N ILE A 215 -10.22 0.64 9.61
CA ILE A 215 -9.12 1.52 9.97
C ILE A 215 -7.84 1.07 9.27
N ALA A 216 -6.93 2.01 9.03
CA ALA A 216 -5.57 1.71 8.61
C ALA A 216 -4.58 2.09 9.72
N VAL A 217 -3.55 1.29 9.87
CA VAL A 217 -2.49 1.53 10.87
C VAL A 217 -1.15 1.57 10.17
N GLU A 218 -0.44 2.67 10.36
CA GLU A 218 0.95 2.80 9.94
C GLU A 218 1.87 2.61 11.13
N GLY A 219 2.89 1.80 10.96
CA GLY A 219 3.82 1.47 12.01
C GLY A 219 5.21 1.10 11.50
N ILE A 220 6.12 0.95 12.43
CA ILE A 220 7.43 0.37 12.19
C ILE A 220 7.68 -0.76 13.19
N VAL A 221 8.42 -1.75 12.75
CA VAL A 221 8.99 -2.77 13.64
C VAL A 221 10.49 -2.51 13.72
N ASP A 222 10.99 -2.26 14.93
CA ASP A 222 12.42 -2.10 15.19
C ASP A 222 12.90 -3.27 16.05
N ARG A 223 13.71 -4.15 15.45
CA ARG A 223 14.25 -5.36 16.10
C ARG A 223 13.18 -6.14 16.86
N GLY A 224 12.06 -6.40 16.21
CA GLY A 224 10.93 -7.17 16.75
C GLY A 224 9.96 -6.37 17.62
N ARG A 225 10.20 -5.08 17.86
CA ARG A 225 9.31 -4.21 18.64
C ARG A 225 8.45 -3.35 17.73
N LEU A 226 7.14 -3.56 17.76
CA LEU A 226 6.19 -2.73 17.03
C LEU A 226 6.05 -1.36 17.69
N ARG A 227 6.11 -0.31 16.87
CA ARG A 227 5.73 1.06 17.24
C ARG A 227 4.71 1.58 16.24
N ILE A 228 3.54 1.93 16.72
CA ILE A 228 2.49 2.56 15.94
C ILE A 228 2.88 4.03 15.71
N LEU A 229 2.81 4.46 14.48
CA LEU A 229 3.05 5.83 14.05
C LEU A 229 1.75 6.61 13.91
N ALA A 230 0.72 5.97 13.34
CA ALA A 230 -0.62 6.54 13.20
C ALA A 230 -1.68 5.45 13.12
N ILE A 231 -2.87 5.74 13.61
CA ILE A 231 -4.11 5.03 13.33
C ILE A 231 -4.97 5.98 12.52
N PHE A 232 -5.40 5.58 11.33
CA PHE A 232 -6.28 6.32 10.47
C PHE A 232 -7.69 5.76 10.52
N ASP A 233 -8.67 6.61 10.71
CA ASP A 233 -10.06 6.28 10.42
C ASP A 233 -10.27 6.31 8.89
N LYS A 234 -11.09 5.38 8.39
CA LYS A 234 -11.68 5.39 7.06
C LYS A 234 -13.15 5.73 7.21
N PRO A 235 -13.55 7.02 7.15
CA PRO A 235 -14.90 7.46 7.51
C PRO A 235 -15.98 6.99 6.53
N ASP A 236 -15.64 6.74 5.27
CA ASP A 236 -16.58 6.25 4.28
C ASP A 236 -16.79 4.74 4.44
N PRO A 237 -18.07 4.28 4.51
CA PRO A 237 -18.35 2.88 4.75
C PRO A 237 -17.87 1.99 3.61
N LEU A 238 -17.02 1.04 3.91
CA LEU A 238 -16.54 0.03 2.96
C LEU A 238 -17.44 -1.22 3.00
N VAL A 239 -18.68 -1.05 2.51
CA VAL A 239 -19.71 -2.10 2.55
C VAL A 239 -19.84 -2.90 1.24
N GLY A 240 -19.24 -2.43 0.16
CA GLY A 240 -19.28 -3.07 -1.17
C GLY A 240 -20.34 -2.47 -2.11
N PRO A 241 -20.53 -3.01 -3.31
CA PRO A 241 -19.89 -4.21 -3.84
C PRO A 241 -18.39 -4.08 -4.09
N PHE A 242 -17.85 -2.86 -4.28
CA PHE A 242 -16.43 -2.58 -4.43
C PHE A 242 -15.95 -1.79 -3.21
N PHE A 243 -14.70 -1.95 -2.85
CA PHE A 243 -14.14 -1.37 -1.61
C PHE A 243 -13.17 -0.25 -2.00
N GLU A 244 -13.73 0.90 -2.41
CA GLU A 244 -12.96 2.06 -2.82
C GLU A 244 -12.57 2.89 -1.60
N GLU A 245 -11.29 2.99 -1.36
CA GLU A 245 -10.76 3.81 -0.29
C GLU A 245 -10.74 5.27 -0.72
N THR A 246 -11.30 6.16 0.09
CA THR A 246 -11.46 7.57 -0.24
C THR A 246 -10.75 8.47 0.74
N ILE A 247 -11.01 8.37 2.03
CA ILE A 247 -10.48 9.28 3.05
C ILE A 247 -9.78 8.49 4.15
N TYR A 248 -8.59 8.99 4.54
CA TYR A 248 -7.86 8.60 5.73
C TYR A 248 -7.66 9.81 6.61
N VAL A 249 -8.05 9.74 7.87
CA VAL A 249 -7.93 10.82 8.86
C VAL A 249 -7.30 10.31 10.15
N THR A 250 -6.34 11.03 10.69
CA THR A 250 -5.64 10.73 11.97
C THR A 250 -5.58 12.01 12.83
N PRO A 251 -5.58 11.91 14.18
CA PRO A 251 -5.67 10.69 14.99
C PRO A 251 -7.05 10.03 14.90
N SER A 252 -7.09 8.72 15.16
CA SER A 252 -8.34 7.97 15.14
C SER A 252 -9.29 8.42 16.27
N ARG A 253 -10.58 8.44 15.95
CA ARG A 253 -11.69 8.74 16.89
C ARG A 253 -12.17 7.52 17.69
N LEU A 254 -11.56 6.35 17.46
CA LEU A 254 -11.84 5.16 18.27
C LEU A 254 -11.55 5.41 19.74
N ALA A 255 -12.36 4.83 20.63
CA ALA A 255 -12.10 4.88 22.06
C ALA A 255 -10.68 4.33 22.38
N ALA A 256 -10.03 4.91 23.40
CA ALA A 256 -8.66 4.53 23.79
C ALA A 256 -8.50 3.03 24.06
N GLU A 257 -9.50 2.41 24.67
CA GLU A 257 -9.54 0.96 24.92
C GLU A 257 -9.52 0.16 23.61
N THR A 258 -10.31 0.58 22.63
CA THR A 258 -10.35 -0.04 21.30
C THR A 258 -9.02 0.13 20.58
N GLN A 259 -8.41 1.32 20.63
CA GLN A 259 -7.08 1.55 20.07
C GLN A 259 -6.03 0.63 20.73
N GLN A 260 -6.13 0.41 22.04
CA GLN A 260 -5.25 -0.51 22.75
C GLN A 260 -5.43 -1.97 22.28
N HIS A 261 -6.67 -2.41 22.01
CA HIS A 261 -6.92 -3.73 21.43
C HIS A 261 -6.37 -3.85 20.01
N VAL A 262 -6.49 -2.79 19.19
CA VAL A 262 -5.85 -2.73 17.86
C VAL A 262 -4.33 -2.94 17.97
N ILE A 263 -3.68 -2.23 18.89
CA ILE A 263 -2.22 -2.34 19.11
C ILE A 263 -1.85 -3.77 19.54
N GLN A 264 -2.58 -4.36 20.49
CA GLN A 264 -2.33 -5.72 20.96
C GLN A 264 -2.51 -6.76 19.84
N THR A 265 -3.56 -6.62 19.03
CA THR A 265 -3.80 -7.45 17.86
C THR A 265 -2.65 -7.37 16.87
N LEU A 266 -2.14 -6.16 16.61
CA LEU A 266 -1.01 -5.97 15.70
C LEU A 266 0.32 -6.49 16.26
N VAL A 267 0.55 -6.41 17.58
CA VAL A 267 1.71 -7.07 18.21
C VAL A 267 1.68 -8.58 17.95
N GLY A 268 0.50 -9.21 18.13
CA GLY A 268 0.31 -10.61 17.79
C GLY A 268 0.52 -10.91 16.31
N ALA A 269 0.04 -10.04 15.42
CA ALA A 269 0.21 -10.20 13.97
C ALA A 269 1.68 -10.08 13.54
N VAL A 270 2.43 -9.13 14.10
CA VAL A 270 3.88 -8.98 13.87
C VAL A 270 4.62 -10.27 14.24
N GLN A 271 4.30 -10.85 15.40
CA GLN A 271 4.89 -12.11 15.83
C GLN A 271 4.51 -13.29 14.92
N ALA A 272 3.22 -13.42 14.59
CA ALA A 272 2.71 -14.50 13.75
C ALA A 272 3.30 -14.48 12.33
N LEU A 273 3.47 -13.29 11.77
CA LEU A 273 4.05 -13.12 10.44
C LEU A 273 5.58 -13.16 10.44
N GLY A 274 6.21 -12.99 11.61
CA GLY A 274 7.66 -12.97 11.74
C GLY A 274 8.30 -11.64 11.30
N LEU A 275 7.56 -10.53 11.35
CA LEU A 275 8.09 -9.21 11.03
C LEU A 275 9.12 -8.79 12.08
N HIS A 276 10.25 -8.21 11.65
CA HIS A 276 11.37 -7.96 12.55
C HIS A 276 11.91 -6.52 12.49
N HIS A 277 12.16 -5.98 11.29
CA HIS A 277 12.75 -4.63 11.17
C HIS A 277 12.32 -3.99 9.85
N GLY A 278 11.59 -2.87 9.91
CA GLY A 278 11.09 -2.16 8.73
C GLY A 278 9.68 -1.61 8.91
N PRO A 279 9.08 -1.07 7.85
CA PRO A 279 7.73 -0.54 7.85
C PRO A 279 6.67 -1.63 7.99
N LEU A 280 5.52 -1.23 8.51
CA LEU A 280 4.32 -2.03 8.57
C LEU A 280 3.12 -1.14 8.24
N HIS A 281 2.32 -1.56 7.27
CA HIS A 281 0.99 -1.04 7.03
C HIS A 281 -0.03 -2.14 7.28
N ALA A 282 -1.09 -1.83 8.03
CA ALA A 282 -2.12 -2.82 8.33
C ALA A 282 -3.52 -2.23 8.18
N GLU A 283 -4.44 -3.06 7.72
CA GLU A 283 -5.86 -2.76 7.65
C GLU A 283 -6.62 -3.69 8.58
N LEU A 284 -7.50 -3.10 9.39
CA LEU A 284 -8.29 -3.84 10.37
C LEU A 284 -9.75 -3.39 10.31
N ARG A 285 -10.66 -4.29 10.65
CA ARG A 285 -12.04 -3.95 10.94
C ARG A 285 -12.32 -4.10 12.43
N VAL A 286 -13.03 -3.11 12.95
CA VAL A 286 -13.40 -3.03 14.34
C VAL A 286 -14.92 -3.08 14.44
N ASN A 287 -15.45 -4.02 15.20
CA ASN A 287 -16.85 -4.12 15.53
C ASN A 287 -17.02 -4.37 17.03
N ARG A 288 -18.26 -4.58 17.49
CA ARG A 288 -18.56 -4.81 18.92
C ARG A 288 -17.95 -6.12 19.47
N GLU A 289 -17.65 -7.07 18.60
CA GLU A 289 -17.19 -8.40 18.99
C GLU A 289 -15.67 -8.46 19.10
N ALA A 290 -14.96 -7.84 18.13
CA ALA A 290 -13.52 -8.01 18.02
C ALA A 290 -12.86 -6.96 17.10
N VAL A 291 -11.53 -7.00 17.12
CA VAL A 291 -10.63 -6.42 16.12
C VAL A 291 -10.24 -7.52 15.15
N TRP A 292 -10.49 -7.32 13.85
CA TRP A 292 -10.26 -8.27 12.77
C TRP A 292 -9.12 -7.80 11.89
N VAL A 293 -8.13 -8.65 11.64
CA VAL A 293 -7.02 -8.34 10.75
C VAL A 293 -7.43 -8.59 9.30
N MET A 294 -7.51 -7.52 8.50
CA MET A 294 -7.89 -7.60 7.08
C MET A 294 -6.67 -7.71 6.18
N GLU A 295 -5.59 -7.01 6.48
CA GLU A 295 -4.31 -7.11 5.76
C GLU A 295 -3.17 -6.62 6.64
N VAL A 296 -1.97 -7.19 6.46
CA VAL A 296 -0.70 -6.68 7.01
C VAL A 296 0.34 -6.74 5.91
N ALA A 297 0.88 -5.60 5.56
CA ALA A 297 1.90 -5.44 4.52
C ALA A 297 3.25 -5.04 5.13
N ALA A 298 4.33 -5.66 4.68
CA ALA A 298 5.70 -5.36 5.10
C ALA A 298 6.29 -4.16 4.31
N ARG A 299 5.50 -3.11 4.20
CA ARG A 299 5.80 -1.88 3.45
C ARG A 299 5.04 -0.69 4.04
N PRO A 300 5.43 0.55 3.71
CA PRO A 300 4.65 1.73 4.13
C PRO A 300 3.30 1.82 3.40
N ILE A 301 2.44 2.71 3.91
CA ILE A 301 1.17 3.11 3.30
C ILE A 301 1.34 3.47 1.82
N GLY A 302 0.35 3.10 1.00
CA GLY A 302 0.39 3.31 -0.45
C GLY A 302 0.04 4.72 -0.90
N GLY A 303 0.01 4.93 -2.21
CA GLY A 303 -0.32 6.21 -2.82
C GLY A 303 0.63 7.33 -2.42
N LEU A 304 0.09 8.51 -2.18
CA LEU A 304 0.79 9.65 -1.56
C LEU A 304 0.38 9.84 -0.08
N CYS A 305 -0.29 8.85 0.52
CA CYS A 305 -0.91 8.98 1.84
C CYS A 305 0.10 9.26 2.97
N SER A 306 1.36 8.88 2.79
CA SER A 306 2.47 9.21 3.71
C SER A 306 2.63 10.71 3.95
N ARG A 307 2.26 11.57 2.99
CA ARG A 307 2.33 13.03 3.12
C ARG A 307 1.43 13.61 4.22
N ALA A 308 0.38 12.87 4.62
CA ALA A 308 -0.43 13.27 5.77
C ALA A 308 0.31 13.12 7.11
N LEU A 309 1.45 12.41 7.14
CA LEU A 309 2.21 12.12 8.35
C LEU A 309 3.46 13.00 8.44
N HIS A 310 3.46 13.90 9.41
CA HIS A 310 4.62 14.69 9.77
C HIS A 310 5.15 14.26 11.13
N PHE A 311 6.47 14.18 11.24
CA PHE A 311 7.18 13.81 12.47
C PHE A 311 8.12 14.91 12.88
N ARG A 312 8.51 14.90 14.18
CA ARG A 312 9.42 15.85 14.78
C ARG A 312 10.47 15.13 15.63
N ILE A 313 11.64 15.73 15.70
CA ILE A 313 12.70 15.35 16.64
C ILE A 313 12.74 16.42 17.75
N PRO A 314 12.78 16.05 19.04
CA PRO A 314 12.86 17.01 20.12
C PRO A 314 14.05 17.96 19.93
N LEU A 315 13.82 19.24 20.17
CA LEU A 315 14.82 20.31 20.10
C LEU A 315 15.39 20.61 18.70
N VAL A 316 14.83 20.00 17.67
CA VAL A 316 15.17 20.27 16.27
C VAL A 316 13.91 20.84 15.60
N ASP A 317 14.01 22.06 15.09
CA ASP A 317 12.93 22.70 14.36
C ASP A 317 12.97 22.24 12.88
N ASP A 318 12.75 20.95 12.68
CA ASP A 318 12.75 20.34 11.36
C ASP A 318 11.67 19.27 11.25
N ASN A 319 10.95 19.28 10.15
CA ASN A 319 9.96 18.26 9.83
C ASN A 319 10.66 17.03 9.26
N VAL A 320 10.34 15.87 9.82
CA VAL A 320 10.77 14.56 9.35
C VAL A 320 9.59 13.93 8.61
N SER A 321 9.77 13.53 7.36
CA SER A 321 8.77 12.77 6.62
C SER A 321 8.77 11.30 7.06
N LEU A 322 7.72 10.56 6.67
CA LEU A 322 7.69 9.11 6.88
C LEU A 322 8.88 8.43 6.17
N GLU A 323 9.19 8.87 4.96
CA GLU A 323 10.28 8.33 4.14
C GLU A 323 11.64 8.55 4.81
N GLU A 324 11.87 9.74 5.38
CA GLU A 324 13.09 10.02 6.15
C GLU A 324 13.19 9.12 7.39
N LEU A 325 12.09 8.93 8.13
CA LEU A 325 12.04 8.03 9.28
C LEU A 325 12.38 6.60 8.86
N LEU A 326 11.83 6.12 7.74
CA LEU A 326 12.07 4.77 7.23
C LEU A 326 13.51 4.59 6.75
N ILE A 327 14.11 5.59 6.11
CA ILE A 327 15.54 5.55 5.72
C ILE A 327 16.42 5.49 6.96
N ARG A 328 16.17 6.32 7.98
CA ARG A 328 16.89 6.28 9.26
C ARG A 328 16.79 4.92 9.93
N LEU A 329 15.60 4.33 9.94
CA LEU A 329 15.37 2.97 10.45
C LEU A 329 16.20 1.94 9.69
N ALA A 330 16.16 1.97 8.35
CA ALA A 330 16.92 1.04 7.50
C ALA A 330 18.44 1.19 7.64
N LEU A 331 18.92 2.39 7.99
CA LEU A 331 20.32 2.66 8.35
C LEU A 331 20.67 2.17 9.77
N GLY A 332 19.72 1.66 10.55
CA GLY A 332 19.92 1.24 11.94
C GLY A 332 20.09 2.40 12.93
N GLN A 333 19.71 3.61 12.53
CA GLN A 333 19.73 4.77 13.44
C GLN A 333 18.63 4.64 14.49
N ASP A 334 18.84 5.25 15.66
CA ASP A 334 17.81 5.34 16.70
C ASP A 334 16.70 6.31 16.25
N VAL A 335 15.52 5.75 15.99
CA VAL A 335 14.32 6.50 15.64
C VAL A 335 13.34 6.66 16.82
N SER A 336 13.70 6.20 18.02
CA SER A 336 12.80 6.17 19.19
C SER A 336 12.31 7.57 19.59
N ARG A 337 13.13 8.59 19.33
CA ARG A 337 12.85 10.00 19.67
C ARG A 337 12.13 10.76 18.55
N ILE A 338 11.84 10.14 17.42
CA ILE A 338 11.06 10.73 16.32
C ILE A 338 9.60 10.42 16.59
N TYR A 339 8.76 11.43 16.80
CA TYR A 339 7.34 11.27 17.13
C TYR A 339 6.45 12.04 16.14
N ARG A 340 5.23 11.53 15.92
CA ARG A 340 4.24 12.22 15.09
C ARG A 340 3.82 13.52 15.76
N GLU A 341 3.62 14.58 15.00
CA GLU A 341 3.03 15.82 15.52
C GLU A 341 1.60 15.61 16.05
N ASN A 342 1.12 16.53 16.87
CA ASN A 342 -0.20 16.43 17.50
C ASN A 342 -1.35 16.89 16.61
N ALA A 343 -1.08 17.57 15.51
CA ALA A 343 -2.13 18.03 14.60
C ALA A 343 -2.92 16.87 14.02
N ALA A 344 -4.21 17.08 13.82
CA ALA A 344 -5.01 16.20 12.98
C ALA A 344 -4.63 16.41 11.52
N ALA A 345 -4.55 15.33 10.78
CA ALA A 345 -4.21 15.34 9.37
C ALA A 345 -5.00 14.28 8.61
N GLY A 346 -5.19 14.49 7.32
CA GLY A 346 -5.90 13.52 6.49
C GLY A 346 -5.54 13.65 5.03
N VAL A 347 -5.92 12.64 4.29
CA VAL A 347 -5.79 12.59 2.85
C VAL A 347 -7.07 12.06 2.23
N MET A 348 -7.52 12.69 1.16
CA MET A 348 -8.52 12.12 0.27
C MET A 348 -7.84 11.61 -0.98
N MET A 349 -8.05 10.35 -1.28
CA MET A 349 -7.75 9.71 -2.55
C MET A 349 -8.94 9.96 -3.47
N ILE A 350 -8.77 10.81 -4.49
CA ILE A 350 -9.88 11.24 -5.35
C ILE A 350 -10.27 10.09 -6.27
N PRO A 351 -11.50 9.53 -6.12
CA PRO A 351 -11.93 8.37 -6.88
C PRO A 351 -12.14 8.69 -8.36
N ILE A 352 -12.09 7.66 -9.21
CA ILE A 352 -12.40 7.77 -10.64
C ILE A 352 -13.90 7.52 -10.82
N PRO A 353 -14.73 8.53 -11.15
CA PRO A 353 -16.18 8.39 -11.17
C PRO A 353 -16.70 7.51 -12.31
N GLN A 354 -15.99 7.47 -13.42
CA GLN A 354 -16.33 6.68 -14.61
C GLN A 354 -15.12 6.44 -15.52
N ALA A 355 -15.22 5.41 -16.36
CA ALA A 355 -14.18 5.14 -17.35
C ALA A 355 -14.14 6.24 -18.42
N GLY A 356 -12.94 6.62 -18.86
CA GLY A 356 -12.76 7.66 -19.87
C GLY A 356 -11.30 8.09 -20.01
N PHE A 357 -11.08 9.14 -20.79
CA PHE A 357 -9.77 9.77 -20.92
C PHE A 357 -9.79 11.12 -20.22
N TYR A 358 -8.88 11.30 -19.26
CA TYR A 358 -8.76 12.53 -18.50
C TYR A 358 -8.36 13.70 -19.40
N GLN A 359 -9.04 14.85 -19.24
CA GLN A 359 -8.75 16.08 -19.95
C GLN A 359 -8.21 17.16 -19.01
N GLU A 360 -8.99 17.53 -18.00
CA GLU A 360 -8.62 18.58 -17.05
C GLU A 360 -9.36 18.44 -15.73
N THR A 361 -8.88 19.16 -14.72
CA THR A 361 -9.58 19.40 -13.45
C THR A 361 -9.87 20.88 -13.31
N GLN A 362 -11.14 21.24 -13.16
CA GLN A 362 -11.62 22.60 -12.91
C GLN A 362 -11.88 22.82 -11.41
N GLY A 363 -11.88 24.08 -10.93
CA GLY A 363 -12.16 24.44 -9.55
C GLY A 363 -10.99 24.26 -8.58
N LEU A 364 -9.76 24.09 -9.09
CA LEU A 364 -8.58 23.82 -8.26
C LEU A 364 -8.26 24.99 -7.30
N ASP A 365 -8.38 26.23 -7.74
CA ASP A 365 -8.04 27.39 -6.90
C ASP A 365 -9.05 27.57 -5.77
N GLU A 366 -10.34 27.39 -6.04
CA GLU A 366 -11.41 27.43 -5.05
C GLU A 366 -11.27 26.26 -4.05
N ALA A 367 -10.88 25.07 -4.52
CA ALA A 367 -10.65 23.92 -3.68
C ALA A 367 -9.42 24.13 -2.76
N ARG A 368 -8.32 24.66 -3.29
CA ARG A 368 -7.12 24.99 -2.52
C ARG A 368 -7.36 26.07 -1.46
N ALA A 369 -8.28 27.00 -1.74
CA ALA A 369 -8.65 28.04 -0.80
C ALA A 369 -9.54 27.56 0.37
N THR A 370 -9.93 26.29 0.41
CA THR A 370 -10.72 25.72 1.51
C THR A 370 -9.88 25.70 2.79
N PRO A 371 -10.36 26.28 3.91
CA PRO A 371 -9.65 26.26 5.18
C PRO A 371 -9.31 24.83 5.62
N GLY A 372 -8.05 24.60 6.02
CA GLY A 372 -7.57 23.28 6.43
C GLY A 372 -6.97 22.44 5.29
N ILE A 373 -7.03 22.89 4.03
CA ILE A 373 -6.36 22.22 2.92
C ILE A 373 -4.92 22.73 2.80
N GLU A 374 -3.98 21.78 2.77
CA GLU A 374 -2.55 22.07 2.59
C GLU A 374 -2.12 21.94 1.13
N GLU A 375 -2.58 20.88 0.46
CA GLU A 375 -2.17 20.59 -0.92
C GLU A 375 -3.27 19.83 -1.66
N ILE A 376 -3.38 20.07 -2.96
CA ILE A 376 -4.14 19.25 -3.91
C ILE A 376 -3.18 18.84 -5.03
N HIS A 377 -2.98 17.55 -5.19
CA HIS A 377 -2.09 16.98 -6.17
C HIS A 377 -2.86 16.08 -7.16
N ILE A 378 -3.06 16.58 -8.39
CA ILE A 378 -3.69 15.81 -9.47
C ILE A 378 -2.61 14.94 -10.12
N THR A 379 -2.78 13.62 -10.05
CA THR A 379 -1.85 12.64 -10.62
C THR A 379 -2.25 12.16 -12.02
N ALA A 380 -3.52 12.32 -12.37
CA ALA A 380 -4.03 12.01 -13.70
C ALA A 380 -3.36 12.89 -14.77
N LYS A 381 -2.91 12.28 -15.86
CA LYS A 381 -2.26 12.97 -16.99
C LYS A 381 -3.25 13.18 -18.13
N ILE A 382 -3.14 14.29 -18.84
CA ILE A 382 -3.97 14.56 -20.02
C ILE A 382 -3.91 13.37 -20.98
N SER A 383 -5.07 12.96 -21.48
CA SER A 383 -5.27 11.78 -22.34
C SER A 383 -4.96 10.43 -21.68
N GLN A 384 -4.73 10.39 -20.37
CA GLN A 384 -4.63 9.12 -19.65
C GLN A 384 -5.97 8.41 -19.62
N LYS A 385 -5.98 7.12 -20.00
CA LYS A 385 -7.15 6.26 -19.82
C LYS A 385 -7.35 5.99 -18.33
N LEU A 386 -8.51 6.35 -17.82
CA LEU A 386 -8.93 6.11 -16.45
C LEU A 386 -9.91 4.93 -16.40
N VAL A 387 -9.72 4.08 -15.41
CA VAL A 387 -10.55 2.89 -15.18
C VAL A 387 -10.91 2.87 -13.70
N PRO A 388 -12.21 2.92 -13.35
CA PRO A 388 -12.65 2.82 -11.96
C PRO A 388 -12.47 1.40 -11.41
N LEU A 389 -12.62 1.24 -10.09
CA LEU A 389 -12.72 -0.08 -9.47
C LEU A 389 -13.93 -0.87 -10.03
N PRO A 390 -13.83 -2.18 -10.08
CA PRO A 390 -12.76 -3.03 -9.54
C PRO A 390 -11.60 -3.32 -10.50
N GLU A 391 -11.64 -2.87 -11.76
CA GLU A 391 -10.57 -3.12 -12.74
C GLU A 391 -9.40 -2.17 -12.59
N GLY A 392 -9.65 -0.92 -12.19
CA GLY A 392 -8.62 0.10 -11.96
C GLY A 392 -7.89 -0.07 -10.64
N SER A 393 -6.81 0.67 -10.48
CA SER A 393 -5.99 0.72 -9.26
C SER A 393 -5.35 2.09 -9.03
N SER A 394 -5.86 3.12 -9.69
CA SER A 394 -5.32 4.49 -9.61
C SER A 394 -6.40 5.46 -9.15
N TYR A 395 -5.95 6.63 -8.74
CA TYR A 395 -6.79 7.74 -8.35
C TYR A 395 -6.57 8.92 -9.30
N LEU A 396 -7.54 9.84 -9.36
CA LEU A 396 -7.39 11.11 -10.10
C LEU A 396 -6.32 12.01 -9.47
N GLY A 397 -6.20 11.94 -8.16
CA GLY A 397 -5.29 12.76 -7.38
C GLY A 397 -5.49 12.56 -5.88
N PHE A 398 -4.91 13.47 -5.12
CA PHE A 398 -4.94 13.46 -3.66
C PHE A 398 -5.19 14.87 -3.15
N ILE A 399 -6.00 14.99 -2.09
CA ILE A 399 -6.22 16.22 -1.33
C ILE A 399 -5.65 15.99 0.07
N PHE A 400 -4.80 16.88 0.56
CA PHE A 400 -4.23 16.80 1.89
C PHE A 400 -4.80 17.91 2.76
N GLY A 401 -5.20 17.54 3.97
CA GLY A 401 -5.75 18.47 4.95
C GLY A 401 -5.07 18.32 6.31
N ARG A 402 -5.05 19.43 7.04
CA ARG A 402 -4.51 19.51 8.39
C ARG A 402 -5.32 20.49 9.24
N GLY A 403 -5.46 20.19 10.53
CA GLY A 403 -6.25 21.03 11.40
C GLY A 403 -6.14 20.62 12.87
N HIS A 404 -7.06 21.18 13.66
CA HIS A 404 -7.11 21.00 15.10
C HIS A 404 -7.86 19.72 15.53
N SER A 405 -8.71 19.16 14.66
CA SER A 405 -9.45 17.94 14.95
C SER A 405 -9.66 17.08 13.70
N PRO A 406 -9.85 15.76 13.85
CA PRO A 406 -10.15 14.85 12.74
C PRO A 406 -11.41 15.24 11.96
N GLU A 407 -12.45 15.69 12.66
CA GLU A 407 -13.72 16.12 12.06
C GLU A 407 -13.51 17.33 11.16
N PHE A 408 -12.78 18.35 11.65
CA PHE A 408 -12.43 19.53 10.85
C PHE A 408 -11.69 19.15 9.57
N VAL A 409 -10.73 18.22 9.67
CA VAL A 409 -9.94 17.77 8.51
C VAL A 409 -10.82 16.99 7.53
N GLU A 410 -11.68 16.09 8.00
CA GLU A 410 -12.62 15.35 7.16
C GLU A 410 -13.56 16.30 6.40
N ASP A 411 -14.17 17.26 7.11
CA ASP A 411 -15.05 18.27 6.51
C ASP A 411 -14.30 19.12 5.47
N ALA A 412 -13.07 19.55 5.75
CA ALA A 412 -12.25 20.31 4.82
C ALA A 412 -11.95 19.52 3.53
N LEU A 413 -11.60 18.23 3.66
CA LEU A 413 -11.35 17.35 2.50
C LEU A 413 -12.60 17.21 1.63
N ARG A 414 -13.77 16.98 2.23
CA ARG A 414 -15.05 16.86 1.51
C ARG A 414 -15.42 18.15 0.80
N HIS A 415 -15.38 19.29 1.50
CA HIS A 415 -15.68 20.60 0.93
C HIS A 415 -14.72 20.99 -0.21
N ALA A 416 -13.44 20.64 -0.10
CA ALA A 416 -12.50 20.87 -1.19
C ALA A 416 -12.82 19.99 -2.42
N HIS A 417 -13.15 18.73 -2.20
CA HIS A 417 -13.52 17.81 -3.27
C HIS A 417 -14.79 18.25 -4.02
N GLU A 418 -15.81 18.73 -3.30
CA GLU A 418 -17.07 19.23 -3.89
C GLU A 418 -16.87 20.38 -4.89
N LYS A 419 -15.78 21.15 -4.75
CA LYS A 419 -15.43 22.24 -5.67
C LYS A 419 -14.74 21.76 -6.94
N LEU A 420 -14.25 20.52 -6.96
CA LEU A 420 -13.54 19.96 -8.11
C LEU A 420 -14.51 19.38 -9.14
N ARG A 421 -14.23 19.66 -10.39
CA ARG A 421 -14.93 19.07 -11.52
C ARG A 421 -13.92 18.43 -12.48
N PHE A 422 -14.07 17.13 -12.72
CA PHE A 422 -13.20 16.38 -13.62
C PHE A 422 -13.84 16.25 -15.00
N VAL A 423 -13.12 16.69 -16.03
CA VAL A 423 -13.55 16.58 -17.43
C VAL A 423 -12.96 15.32 -18.03
N LEU A 424 -13.83 14.40 -18.40
CA LEU A 424 -13.46 13.11 -19.00
C LEU A 424 -14.12 12.99 -20.38
N THR A 425 -13.38 12.55 -21.39
CA THR A 425 -13.97 12.10 -22.66
C THR A 425 -14.26 10.62 -22.60
N PRO A 426 -15.44 10.16 -23.07
CA PRO A 426 -15.77 8.75 -23.08
C PRO A 426 -14.76 7.91 -23.86
N ALA A 427 -14.43 6.72 -23.36
CA ALA A 427 -13.74 5.73 -24.15
C ALA A 427 -14.75 5.19 -25.19
N LEU A 428 -14.44 5.34 -26.47
CA LEU A 428 -15.25 4.74 -27.53
C LEU A 428 -15.14 3.22 -27.41
N PRO A 429 -16.25 2.47 -27.51
CA PRO A 429 -16.18 1.02 -27.57
C PRO A 429 -15.36 0.63 -28.81
N VAL A 430 -14.34 -0.17 -28.61
CA VAL A 430 -13.63 -0.82 -29.71
C VAL A 430 -14.61 -1.88 -30.24
N ILE A 431 -15.11 -1.65 -31.48
CA ILE A 431 -15.99 -2.57 -32.21
C ILE A 431 -15.19 -3.80 -32.66
#